data_2d007e70cfb84b676a4ba83e834b5dc8
#
_entry.id   2d007e70cfb84b676a4ba83e834b5dc8
#
_cell.length_a   1.000
_cell.length_b   1.000
_cell.length_c   1.000
_cell.angle_alpha   90.00
_cell.angle_beta   90.00
_cell.angle_gamma   90.00
#
_symmetry.space_group_name_H-M   'P 1'
#
loop_
_entity.id
_entity.type
_entity.pdbx_description
1 polymer ?
#
loop_
_entity_poly.entity_id
_entity_poly.type
_entity_poly.pdbx_seq_one_letter_code
_entity_poly.pdbx_strand_id
1 'polypeptide(L)'
;MILFVATLTITSCDKWDCNGDLDGMWQLTEWRDKENNVRATKDDMIFYSFQLQMASFRKLSEENYYVSSMLEVGSEQIRIYNPAIYDGDGHDKLFPMSILSIVGVPEDGIFHIDVLTGSTMKLKTNTQETLVFRKY
;
A
#
# COMPACT_ATOMS: atom_id res chain seq x y z
N MET A 1 -9.94 0.70 -52.55
CA MET A 1 -8.72 0.85 -51.78
C MET A 1 -9.11 1.36 -50.40
N ILE A 2 -9.13 0.49 -49.42
CA ILE A 2 -9.53 0.83 -48.05
C ILE A 2 -8.25 1.07 -47.26
N LEU A 3 -8.04 2.31 -46.82
CA LEU A 3 -6.90 2.70 -46.01
C LEU A 3 -7.22 2.33 -44.54
N PHE A 4 -6.64 1.24 -44.05
CA PHE A 4 -6.68 0.90 -42.63
C PHE A 4 -5.73 1.84 -41.87
N VAL A 5 -6.29 2.86 -41.23
CA VAL A 5 -5.54 3.65 -40.26
C VAL A 5 -5.53 2.87 -38.94
N ALA A 6 -4.46 2.14 -38.70
CA ALA A 6 -4.22 1.55 -37.41
C ALA A 6 -3.89 2.69 -36.42
N THR A 7 -4.86 3.10 -35.63
CA THR A 7 -4.62 3.97 -34.48
C THR A 7 -3.86 3.16 -33.41
N LEU A 8 -2.55 3.32 -33.37
CA LEU A 8 -1.74 2.89 -32.25
C LEU A 8 -2.15 3.73 -31.05
N THR A 9 -3.01 3.17 -30.20
CA THR A 9 -3.22 3.73 -28.87
C THR A 9 -1.98 3.46 -28.03
N ILE A 10 -1.11 4.45 -27.96
CA ILE A 10 0.03 4.42 -27.04
C ILE A 10 -0.56 4.67 -25.65
N THR A 11 -0.82 3.59 -24.90
CA THR A 11 -1.07 3.68 -23.48
C THR A 11 0.27 3.91 -22.79
N SER A 12 0.73 5.16 -22.76
CA SER A 12 1.85 5.51 -21.90
C SER A 12 1.35 5.54 -20.45
N CYS A 13 1.81 4.61 -19.66
CA CYS A 13 1.68 4.72 -18.20
C CYS A 13 2.37 6.03 -17.78
N ASP A 14 1.61 6.99 -17.26
CA ASP A 14 2.18 8.21 -16.72
C ASP A 14 3.12 7.80 -15.59
N LYS A 15 4.35 8.33 -15.56
CA LYS A 15 5.38 7.95 -14.57
C LYS A 15 4.94 8.06 -13.12
N TRP A 16 3.87 8.80 -12.87
CA TRP A 16 3.38 9.14 -11.54
C TRP A 16 2.15 8.32 -11.12
N ASP A 17 1.56 7.54 -12.03
CA ASP A 17 0.27 6.87 -11.81
C ASP A 17 0.25 5.45 -12.40
N CYS A 18 1.36 4.69 -12.23
CA CYS A 18 1.53 3.37 -12.84
C CYS A 18 0.70 2.26 -12.18
N ASN A 19 0.22 2.45 -10.94
CA ASN A 19 -0.54 1.45 -10.20
C ASN A 19 -2.05 1.72 -10.20
N GLY A 20 -2.53 2.61 -11.08
CA GLY A 20 -3.94 2.95 -11.21
C GLY A 20 -4.54 3.49 -9.91
N ASP A 21 -5.69 2.96 -9.51
CA ASP A 21 -6.41 3.40 -8.31
C ASP A 21 -5.63 3.18 -7.00
N LEU A 22 -4.63 2.29 -7.00
CA LEU A 22 -3.81 2.03 -5.82
C LEU A 22 -2.94 3.23 -5.44
N ASP A 23 -2.44 3.98 -6.43
CA ASP A 23 -1.52 5.09 -6.18
C ASP A 23 -2.15 6.19 -5.33
N GLY A 24 -1.32 6.81 -4.51
CA GLY A 24 -1.69 7.89 -3.61
C GLY A 24 -1.59 7.51 -2.14
N MET A 25 -2.21 8.34 -1.30
CA MET A 25 -2.20 8.17 0.14
C MET A 25 -3.54 7.62 0.64
N TRP A 26 -3.45 6.61 1.51
CA TRP A 26 -4.59 5.91 2.07
C TRP A 26 -4.54 5.94 3.59
N GLN A 27 -5.64 6.28 4.23
CA GLN A 27 -5.78 6.22 5.67
C GLN A 27 -6.43 4.90 6.08
N LEU A 28 -5.81 4.17 7.01
CA LEU A 28 -6.40 2.99 7.63
C LEU A 28 -7.51 3.43 8.59
N THR A 29 -8.74 3.00 8.32
CA THR A 29 -9.93 3.38 9.11
C THR A 29 -10.45 2.26 9.98
N GLU A 30 -10.26 1.00 9.56
CA GLU A 30 -10.67 -0.18 10.32
C GLU A 30 -9.64 -1.30 10.16
N TRP A 31 -9.44 -2.01 11.24
CA TRP A 31 -8.64 -3.22 11.27
C TRP A 31 -9.47 -4.34 11.89
N ARG A 32 -9.77 -5.36 11.11
CA ARG A 32 -10.55 -6.51 11.54
C ARG A 32 -9.65 -7.72 11.71
N ASP A 33 -9.76 -8.40 12.83
CA ASP A 33 -9.05 -9.64 13.06
C ASP A 33 -9.75 -10.83 12.39
N LYS A 34 -9.15 -12.01 12.49
CA LYS A 34 -9.68 -13.24 11.89
C LYS A 34 -11.06 -13.66 12.47
N GLU A 35 -11.41 -13.19 13.64
CA GLU A 35 -12.71 -13.44 14.32
C GLU A 35 -13.71 -12.33 13.99
N ASN A 36 -13.35 -11.43 13.09
CA ASN A 36 -14.15 -10.29 12.65
C ASN A 36 -14.42 -9.25 13.76
N ASN A 37 -13.57 -9.20 14.79
CA ASN A 37 -13.56 -8.08 15.73
C ASN A 37 -13.02 -6.84 15.04
N VAL A 38 -13.79 -5.76 15.06
CA VAL A 38 -13.46 -4.51 14.38
C VAL A 38 -12.82 -3.54 15.34
N ARG A 39 -11.64 -3.05 15.00
CA ARG A 39 -11.00 -1.93 15.68
C ARG A 39 -11.01 -0.71 14.76
N ALA A 40 -11.59 0.40 15.24
CA ALA A 40 -11.49 1.68 14.56
C ALA A 40 -10.06 2.23 14.72
N THR A 41 -9.43 2.57 13.61
CA THR A 41 -8.02 3.01 13.59
C THR A 41 -7.82 4.44 13.11
N LYS A 42 -8.89 5.15 12.81
CA LYS A 42 -8.81 6.51 12.28
C LYS A 42 -8.00 7.45 13.19
N ASP A 43 -8.16 7.35 14.49
CA ASP A 43 -7.44 8.17 15.47
C ASP A 43 -5.98 7.77 15.64
N ASP A 44 -5.59 6.57 15.20
CA ASP A 44 -4.21 6.12 15.19
C ASP A 44 -3.37 6.82 14.11
N MET A 45 -4.02 7.49 13.15
CA MET A 45 -3.37 8.25 12.09
C MET A 45 -2.36 7.40 11.31
N ILE A 46 -2.79 6.23 10.85
CA ILE A 46 -1.99 5.30 10.05
C ILE A 46 -2.26 5.56 8.57
N PHE A 47 -1.18 5.81 7.81
CA PHE A 47 -1.25 6.08 6.38
C PHE A 47 -0.33 5.15 5.61
N TYR A 48 -0.85 4.61 4.50
CA TYR A 48 -0.11 3.93 3.45
C TYR A 48 -0.02 4.84 2.23
N SER A 49 1.14 4.98 1.65
CA SER A 49 1.32 5.71 0.39
C SER A 49 1.95 4.78 -0.63
N PHE A 50 1.35 4.71 -1.80
CA PHE A 50 1.84 3.90 -2.92
C PHE A 50 2.20 4.80 -4.08
N GLN A 51 3.39 4.61 -4.62
CA GLN A 51 3.88 5.33 -5.80
C GLN A 51 4.96 4.50 -6.49
N LEU A 52 4.80 4.25 -7.78
CA LEU A 52 5.74 3.45 -8.56
C LEU A 52 5.97 2.07 -7.92
N GLN A 53 7.20 1.73 -7.59
CA GLN A 53 7.58 0.47 -6.95
C GLN A 53 7.87 0.64 -5.45
N MET A 54 7.30 1.67 -4.84
CA MET A 54 7.51 1.99 -3.43
C MET A 54 6.20 2.09 -2.66
N ALA A 55 6.23 1.61 -1.44
CA ALA A 55 5.20 1.87 -0.43
C ALA A 55 5.83 2.55 0.77
N SER A 56 5.14 3.50 1.35
CA SER A 56 5.58 4.13 2.60
C SER A 56 4.47 4.13 3.62
N PHE A 57 4.87 4.04 4.88
CA PHE A 57 3.98 3.85 6.02
C PHE A 57 4.29 4.89 7.07
N ARG A 58 3.24 5.55 7.55
CA ARG A 58 3.32 6.52 8.64
C ARG A 58 2.32 6.19 9.72
N LYS A 59 2.71 6.41 10.95
CA LYS A 59 1.80 6.43 12.09
C LYS A 59 2.04 7.72 12.86
N LEU A 60 1.16 8.71 12.65
CA LEU A 60 1.36 10.06 13.21
C LEU A 60 1.07 10.14 14.71
N SER A 61 0.38 9.14 15.27
CA SER A 61 0.24 9.01 16.72
C SER A 61 1.51 8.54 17.43
N GLU A 62 2.48 8.01 16.65
CA GLU A 62 3.80 7.60 17.11
C GLU A 62 4.84 8.58 16.54
N GLU A 63 5.62 9.19 17.41
CA GLU A 63 6.63 10.15 17.00
C GLU A 63 7.68 9.47 16.09
N ASN A 64 7.92 10.09 14.92
CA ASN A 64 8.95 9.66 13.96
C ASN A 64 8.75 8.28 13.32
N TYR A 65 7.56 7.68 13.40
CA TYR A 65 7.33 6.45 12.65
C TYR A 65 7.10 6.75 11.17
N TYR A 66 8.12 6.48 10.38
CA TYR A 66 8.09 6.55 8.93
C TYR A 66 8.97 5.44 8.36
N VAL A 67 8.38 4.52 7.62
CA VAL A 67 9.08 3.40 7.00
C VAL A 67 8.77 3.36 5.52
N SER A 68 9.79 3.22 4.69
CA SER A 68 9.64 2.98 3.24
C SER A 68 9.93 1.52 2.92
N SER A 69 9.32 1.02 1.87
CA SER A 69 9.54 -0.35 1.42
C SER A 69 9.46 -0.44 -0.10
N MET A 70 9.86 -1.59 -0.64
CA MET A 70 9.59 -1.95 -2.03
C MET A 70 8.17 -2.48 -2.18
N LEU A 71 7.63 -2.34 -3.38
CA LEU A 71 6.26 -2.72 -3.71
C LEU A 71 6.23 -3.48 -5.03
N GLU A 72 5.56 -4.64 -5.03
CA GLU A 72 5.15 -5.33 -6.25
C GLU A 72 3.63 -5.35 -6.32
N VAL A 73 3.06 -4.95 -7.46
CA VAL A 73 1.63 -4.88 -7.67
C VAL A 73 1.22 -5.89 -8.73
N GLY A 74 0.35 -6.83 -8.34
CA GLY A 74 -0.33 -7.74 -9.25
C GLY A 74 -1.80 -7.33 -9.43
N SER A 75 -2.56 -8.10 -10.22
CA SER A 75 -3.98 -7.82 -10.48
C SER A 75 -4.86 -7.99 -9.23
N GLU A 76 -4.51 -8.92 -8.34
CA GLU A 76 -5.31 -9.28 -7.16
C GLU A 76 -4.52 -9.24 -5.87
N GLN A 77 -3.23 -8.90 -5.93
CA GLN A 77 -2.30 -9.02 -4.81
C GLN A 77 -1.26 -7.93 -4.88
N ILE A 78 -0.87 -7.43 -3.72
CA ILE A 78 0.33 -6.61 -3.55
C ILE A 78 1.29 -7.29 -2.58
N ARG A 79 2.58 -7.09 -2.82
CA ARG A 79 3.63 -7.56 -1.95
C ARG A 79 4.52 -6.40 -1.52
N ILE A 80 4.74 -6.33 -0.22
CA ILE A 80 5.59 -5.34 0.44
C ILE A 80 6.82 -6.06 0.97
N TYR A 81 8.00 -5.54 0.67
CA TYR A 81 9.25 -6.17 1.07
C TYR A 81 10.36 -5.13 1.25
N ASN A 82 11.46 -5.53 1.87
CA ASN A 82 12.62 -4.69 2.13
C ASN A 82 12.28 -3.35 2.82
N PRO A 83 11.64 -3.37 4.01
CA PRO A 83 11.38 -2.13 4.72
C PRO A 83 12.69 -1.46 5.14
N ALA A 84 12.74 -0.13 5.01
CA ALA A 84 13.91 0.65 5.28
C ALA A 84 13.55 1.96 5.98
N ILE A 85 14.45 2.42 6.83
CA ILE A 85 14.36 3.75 7.47
C ILE A 85 15.55 4.56 7.00
N TYR A 86 15.27 5.80 6.58
CA TYR A 86 16.31 6.77 6.24
C TYR A 86 17.03 7.22 7.52
N ASP A 87 18.35 7.04 7.54
CA ASP A 87 19.17 7.30 8.74
C ASP A 87 19.74 8.74 8.80
N GLY A 88 19.46 9.57 7.80
CA GLY A 88 19.97 10.93 7.72
C GLY A 88 21.34 11.07 7.06
N ASP A 89 22.07 9.98 6.85
CA ASP A 89 23.40 9.96 6.24
C ASP A 89 23.39 9.61 4.73
N GLY A 90 22.20 9.57 4.12
CA GLY A 90 22.03 9.23 2.72
C GLY A 90 21.99 7.73 2.44
N HIS A 91 21.94 6.90 3.47
CA HIS A 91 21.82 5.44 3.36
C HIS A 91 20.52 4.96 4.01
N ASP A 92 19.75 4.18 3.28
CA ASP A 92 18.60 3.49 3.85
C ASP A 92 19.08 2.25 4.59
N LYS A 93 18.70 2.13 5.85
CA LYS A 93 18.98 0.95 6.65
C LYS A 93 17.80 -0.01 6.57
N LEU A 94 18.05 -1.26 6.12
CA LEU A 94 17.06 -2.31 6.06
C LEU A 94 16.69 -2.81 7.47
N PHE A 95 15.39 -3.09 7.63
CA PHE A 95 14.82 -3.63 8.86
C PHE A 95 14.07 -4.94 8.58
N PRO A 96 13.84 -5.79 9.60
CA PRO A 96 12.96 -6.94 9.45
C PRO A 96 11.51 -6.49 9.21
N MET A 97 10.72 -7.34 8.54
CA MET A 97 9.31 -7.05 8.22
C MET A 97 8.46 -6.76 9.46
N SER A 98 8.86 -7.28 10.62
CA SER A 98 8.16 -7.03 11.89
C SER A 98 8.05 -5.55 12.28
N ILE A 99 8.92 -4.68 11.72
CA ILE A 99 8.81 -3.23 11.95
C ILE A 99 7.48 -2.67 11.44
N LEU A 100 6.89 -3.31 10.43
CA LEU A 100 5.61 -2.88 9.83
C LEU A 100 4.37 -3.48 10.51
N SER A 101 4.54 -4.30 11.54
CA SER A 101 3.42 -4.96 12.22
C SER A 101 2.46 -3.97 12.88
N ILE A 102 2.98 -2.86 13.39
CA ILE A 102 2.16 -1.85 14.08
C ILE A 102 1.22 -1.09 13.13
N VAL A 103 1.51 -1.10 11.83
CA VAL A 103 0.66 -0.49 10.79
C VAL A 103 -0.15 -1.52 10.01
N GLY A 104 -0.12 -2.78 10.41
CA GLY A 104 -0.97 -3.83 9.86
C GLY A 104 -0.38 -4.61 8.69
N VAL A 105 0.87 -4.39 8.32
CA VAL A 105 1.52 -5.19 7.28
C VAL A 105 1.90 -6.56 7.86
N PRO A 106 1.45 -7.67 7.25
CA PRO A 106 1.80 -9.00 7.72
C PRO A 106 3.27 -9.32 7.46
N GLU A 107 3.80 -10.29 8.19
CA GLU A 107 5.22 -10.65 8.12
C GLU A 107 5.64 -11.16 6.73
N ASP A 108 4.73 -11.83 6.01
CA ASP A 108 4.98 -12.26 4.62
C ASP A 108 4.88 -11.10 3.61
N GLY A 109 4.39 -9.94 4.03
CA GLY A 109 4.25 -8.75 3.19
C GLY A 109 3.15 -8.85 2.13
N ILE A 110 2.31 -9.86 2.18
CA ILE A 110 1.32 -10.15 1.13
C ILE A 110 -0.06 -9.66 1.55
N PHE A 111 -0.67 -8.83 0.70
CA PHE A 111 -2.06 -8.46 0.78
C PHE A 111 -2.82 -8.92 -0.45
N HIS A 112 -4.00 -9.46 -0.24
CA HIS A 112 -4.97 -9.73 -1.30
C HIS A 112 -5.91 -8.54 -1.41
N ILE A 113 -6.11 -8.04 -2.63
CA ILE A 113 -6.99 -6.91 -2.89
C ILE A 113 -8.43 -7.41 -2.95
N ASP A 114 -9.24 -7.05 -1.96
CA ASP A 114 -10.66 -7.40 -1.91
C ASP A 114 -11.51 -6.33 -2.60
N VAL A 115 -11.24 -5.07 -2.30
CA VAL A 115 -11.89 -3.90 -2.91
C VAL A 115 -10.83 -2.86 -3.23
N LEU A 116 -10.87 -2.30 -4.44
CA LEU A 116 -10.07 -1.16 -4.82
C LEU A 116 -10.86 -0.27 -5.77
N THR A 117 -11.18 0.92 -5.30
CA THR A 117 -11.79 1.99 -6.09
C THR A 117 -10.97 3.27 -5.95
N GLY A 118 -11.37 4.36 -6.56
CA GLY A 118 -10.69 5.65 -6.38
C GLY A 118 -10.78 6.23 -4.96
N SER A 119 -11.64 5.70 -4.10
CA SER A 119 -11.88 6.24 -2.75
C SER A 119 -11.79 5.22 -1.62
N THR A 120 -11.93 3.93 -1.91
CA THR A 120 -12.01 2.86 -0.90
C THR A 120 -11.10 1.71 -1.28
N MET A 121 -10.42 1.16 -0.29
CA MET A 121 -9.59 -0.03 -0.44
C MET A 121 -9.81 -0.97 0.74
N LYS A 122 -9.96 -2.26 0.44
CA LYS A 122 -9.94 -3.33 1.45
C LYS A 122 -8.89 -4.35 1.07
N LEU A 123 -8.00 -4.61 2.00
CA LEU A 123 -6.92 -5.57 1.86
C LEU A 123 -7.11 -6.70 2.86
N LYS A 124 -6.89 -7.93 2.40
CA LYS A 124 -6.92 -9.13 3.24
C LYS A 124 -5.55 -9.75 3.34
N THR A 125 -5.19 -10.21 4.53
CA THR A 125 -3.94 -10.92 4.78
C THR A 125 -4.13 -12.44 4.74
N ASN A 126 -3.04 -13.19 4.61
CA ASN A 126 -3.07 -14.65 4.71
C ASN A 126 -3.42 -15.17 6.11
N THR A 127 -3.34 -14.31 7.12
CA THR A 127 -3.80 -14.58 8.49
C THR A 127 -5.26 -14.18 8.72
N GLN A 128 -6.02 -13.94 7.64
CA GLN A 128 -7.45 -13.63 7.63
C GLN A 128 -7.84 -12.33 8.35
N GLU A 129 -6.91 -11.39 8.40
CA GLU A 129 -7.20 -10.03 8.82
C GLU A 129 -7.67 -9.19 7.64
N THR A 130 -8.51 -8.20 7.89
CA THR A 130 -9.00 -7.26 6.88
C THR A 130 -8.68 -5.84 7.31
N LEU A 131 -8.01 -5.11 6.43
CA LEU A 131 -7.69 -3.70 6.61
C LEU A 131 -8.54 -2.88 5.65
N VAL A 132 -9.25 -1.89 6.19
CA VAL A 132 -10.13 -1.01 5.42
C VAL A 132 -9.53 0.38 5.37
N PHE A 133 -9.39 0.91 4.17
CA PHE A 133 -8.76 2.20 3.91
C PHE A 133 -9.70 3.15 3.19
N ARG A 134 -9.48 4.40 3.41
CA ARG A 134 -10.09 5.50 2.68
C ARG A 134 -9.00 6.33 2.02
N LYS A 135 -9.23 6.74 0.77
CA LYS A 135 -8.33 7.69 0.08
C LYS A 135 -8.26 9.00 0.86
N TYR A 136 -7.04 9.45 1.10
CA TYR A 136 -6.79 10.69 1.83
C TYR A 136 -6.61 11.87 0.90
#